data_c7aa0a46302796c5bebfa47aecc60d69
#
_entry.id   c7aa0a46302796c5bebfa47aecc60d69
#
_cell.length_a   1.000
_cell.length_b   1.000
_cell.length_c   1.000
_cell.angle_alpha   90.00
_cell.angle_beta   90.00
_cell.angle_gamma   90.00
#
_symmetry.space_group_name_H-M   'P 1'
#
loop_
_entity.id
_entity.type
_entity.pdbx_description
1 polymer ?
#
loop_
_entity_poly.entity_id
_entity_poly.type
_entity_poly.pdbx_seq_one_letter_code
_entity_poly.pdbx_strand_id
1 'polypeptide(L)'
;MAFIRTDPVTRARYSQGGGIQRLLPEAVARPENLAELEQAIVWARERGLSITPRGAGSAMDGGSLGRGVVLDLTAYDRGAELTVDPVSQTVHTAPGVTLDEVARAAALHRLRLGPDPSSSPWATVAGAISTNAAGPRTYRLGAMDQWVVEVELMTADGPLVLRRSARPDLDHPVVRRFERDAIPVLEANRVAVASRWPRTRKNTAGYALDRWWWSEHLLDLVIGSEGTLGVITGATLRLEPIPACTAALRVALADRHSLPAAIDALEKVSPTTIELLDRSFIRLVEHRLTGDASSLPWHRVEALLLVDLEGATSAELDERVAEARLSLAAMAIDQRVGRDTDEIEALWSIRHAASPILAAIRDGRR
;
A
#
# COMPACT_ATOMS: atom_id res chain seq x y z
N MET A 1 16.93 -11.60 27.39
CA MET A 1 15.87 -10.74 26.83
C MET A 1 14.84 -11.66 26.21
N ALA A 2 13.66 -11.75 26.81
CA ALA A 2 12.61 -12.70 26.38
C ALA A 2 12.05 -12.38 24.99
N PHE A 3 12.09 -11.12 24.58
CA PHE A 3 11.59 -10.61 23.29
C PHE A 3 12.56 -10.84 22.11
N ILE A 4 13.81 -11.29 22.35
CA ILE A 4 14.76 -11.70 21.31
C ILE A 4 14.85 -13.23 21.28
N ARG A 5 14.56 -13.83 20.13
CA ARG A 5 14.47 -15.27 19.93
C ARG A 5 15.47 -15.72 18.86
N THR A 6 16.23 -16.74 19.19
CA THR A 6 17.23 -17.36 18.29
C THR A 6 16.91 -18.83 18.01
N ASP A 7 15.82 -19.36 18.57
CA ASP A 7 15.42 -20.74 18.39
C ASP A 7 14.99 -21.04 16.95
N PRO A 8 15.25 -22.27 16.44
CA PRO A 8 15.00 -22.62 15.04
C PRO A 8 13.56 -22.49 14.59
N VAL A 9 12.59 -22.72 15.51
CA VAL A 9 11.16 -22.66 15.18
C VAL A 9 10.72 -21.22 14.91
N THR A 10 11.12 -20.29 15.79
CA THR A 10 10.84 -18.87 15.59
C THR A 10 11.51 -18.35 14.31
N ARG A 11 12.80 -18.62 14.13
CA ARG A 11 13.54 -18.21 12.93
C ARG A 11 12.88 -18.75 11.64
N ALA A 12 12.43 -20.00 11.63
CA ALA A 12 11.75 -20.60 10.49
C ALA A 12 10.41 -19.89 10.15
N ARG A 13 9.62 -19.50 11.17
CA ARG A 13 8.37 -18.75 10.97
C ARG A 13 8.60 -17.40 10.28
N TYR A 14 9.71 -16.73 10.58
CA TYR A 14 10.04 -15.42 10.00
C TYR A 14 10.89 -15.50 8.74
N SER A 15 11.18 -16.72 8.25
CA SER A 15 11.95 -16.91 7.03
C SER A 15 11.18 -16.68 5.73
N GLN A 16 9.86 -16.46 5.81
CA GLN A 16 8.97 -16.26 4.67
C GLN A 16 8.10 -15.01 4.87
N GLY A 17 7.63 -14.44 3.76
CA GLY A 17 6.65 -13.36 3.70
C GLY A 17 5.55 -13.67 2.70
N GLY A 18 4.89 -12.64 2.19
CA GLY A 18 3.86 -12.74 1.15
C GLY A 18 4.40 -13.19 -0.22
N GLY A 19 5.71 -13.04 -0.47
CA GLY A 19 6.37 -13.39 -1.72
C GLY A 19 6.94 -14.80 -1.77
N ILE A 20 7.71 -15.06 -2.83
CA ILE A 20 8.35 -16.38 -3.08
C ILE A 20 9.71 -16.54 -2.39
N GLN A 21 10.26 -15.45 -1.89
CA GLN A 21 11.60 -15.43 -1.29
C GLN A 21 11.58 -16.11 0.08
N ARG A 22 12.73 -16.71 0.42
CA ARG A 22 12.96 -17.32 1.72
C ARG A 22 14.33 -16.96 2.23
N LEU A 23 14.41 -16.28 3.39
CA LEU A 23 15.67 -15.97 4.08
C LEU A 23 15.52 -16.31 5.56
N LEU A 24 16.41 -17.18 6.07
CA LEU A 24 16.40 -17.56 7.48
C LEU A 24 17.17 -16.50 8.28
N PRO A 25 16.53 -15.77 9.23
CA PRO A 25 17.21 -14.79 10.06
C PRO A 25 18.08 -15.45 11.14
N GLU A 26 19.10 -14.74 11.63
CA GLU A 26 19.87 -15.16 12.82
C GLU A 26 19.05 -15.04 14.09
N ALA A 27 18.23 -14.00 14.20
CA ALA A 27 17.35 -13.77 15.34
C ALA A 27 16.07 -13.06 14.92
N VAL A 28 15.06 -13.16 15.77
CA VAL A 28 13.82 -12.38 15.71
C VAL A 28 13.67 -11.61 17.00
N ALA A 29 13.51 -10.30 16.92
CA ALA A 29 13.17 -9.44 18.05
C ALA A 29 11.74 -8.93 17.88
N ARG A 30 10.95 -8.98 18.94
CA ARG A 30 9.57 -8.48 18.98
C ARG A 30 9.37 -7.52 20.16
N PRO A 31 9.87 -6.28 20.02
CA PRO A 31 9.75 -5.28 21.08
C PRO A 31 8.30 -4.83 21.23
N GLU A 32 7.89 -4.55 22.48
CA GLU A 32 6.57 -4.02 22.80
C GLU A 32 6.62 -2.51 23.12
N ASN A 33 7.82 -1.96 23.34
CA ASN A 33 8.04 -0.55 23.70
C ASN A 33 9.41 -0.05 23.23
N LEU A 34 9.65 1.26 23.43
CA LEU A 34 10.87 1.93 23.01
C LEU A 34 12.13 1.32 23.67
N ALA A 35 12.07 1.01 24.96
CA ALA A 35 13.24 0.47 25.67
C ALA A 35 13.66 -0.91 25.12
N GLU A 36 12.70 -1.77 24.78
CA GLU A 36 12.98 -3.05 24.14
C GLU A 36 13.48 -2.90 22.71
N LEU A 37 12.95 -1.91 21.95
CA LEU A 37 13.42 -1.58 20.60
C LEU A 37 14.89 -1.15 20.64
N GLU A 38 15.26 -0.24 21.53
CA GLU A 38 16.64 0.20 21.72
C GLU A 38 17.56 -0.96 22.09
N GLN A 39 17.14 -1.81 23.03
CA GLN A 39 17.88 -3.01 23.41
C GLN A 39 18.06 -3.97 22.22
N ALA A 40 17.06 -4.16 21.37
CA ALA A 40 17.19 -5.00 20.18
C ALA A 40 18.20 -4.42 19.17
N ILE A 41 18.19 -3.09 18.99
CA ILE A 41 19.16 -2.39 18.12
C ILE A 41 20.59 -2.54 18.66
N VAL A 42 20.79 -2.31 19.97
CA VAL A 42 22.11 -2.50 20.60
C VAL A 42 22.56 -3.94 20.47
N TRP A 43 21.70 -4.92 20.76
CA TRP A 43 21.99 -6.34 20.67
C TRP A 43 22.45 -6.77 19.25
N ALA A 44 21.79 -6.25 18.22
CA ALA A 44 22.16 -6.49 16.83
C ALA A 44 23.52 -5.85 16.46
N ARG A 45 23.72 -4.59 16.90
CA ARG A 45 24.96 -3.83 16.66
C ARG A 45 26.19 -4.52 17.26
N GLU A 46 26.11 -4.97 18.52
CA GLU A 46 27.19 -5.68 19.21
C GLU A 46 27.61 -6.97 18.50
N ARG A 47 26.71 -7.54 17.68
CA ARG A 47 26.96 -8.79 16.93
C ARG A 47 27.24 -8.56 15.43
N GLY A 48 27.31 -7.31 15.01
CA GLY A 48 27.49 -6.97 13.58
C GLY A 48 26.33 -7.45 12.68
N LEU A 49 25.12 -7.61 13.25
CA LEU A 49 23.96 -8.08 12.52
C LEU A 49 23.16 -6.92 11.92
N SER A 50 22.72 -7.09 10.69
CA SER A 50 21.76 -6.16 10.08
C SER A 50 20.38 -6.28 10.74
N ILE A 51 19.61 -5.21 10.70
CA ILE A 51 18.21 -5.16 11.18
C ILE A 51 17.28 -5.05 9.96
N THR A 52 16.24 -5.88 9.95
CA THR A 52 15.16 -5.81 8.97
C THR A 52 13.85 -5.57 9.71
N PRO A 53 13.31 -4.33 9.67
CA PRO A 53 11.99 -4.06 10.24
C PRO A 53 10.91 -4.85 9.50
N ARG A 54 9.93 -5.34 10.25
CA ARG A 54 8.83 -6.14 9.72
C ARG A 54 7.51 -5.79 10.40
N GLY A 55 6.50 -5.51 9.60
CA GLY A 55 5.11 -5.55 10.01
C GLY A 55 4.54 -6.96 9.86
N ALA A 56 3.38 -7.12 9.24
CA ALA A 56 2.77 -8.44 9.02
C ALA A 56 3.53 -9.32 7.99
N GLY A 57 4.50 -8.78 7.26
CA GLY A 57 5.24 -9.53 6.25
C GLY A 57 4.45 -9.78 4.96
N SER A 58 3.44 -8.96 4.67
CA SER A 58 2.57 -9.10 3.50
C SER A 58 3.22 -8.61 2.18
N ALA A 59 4.36 -7.94 2.23
CA ALA A 59 5.12 -7.51 1.05
C ALA A 59 5.57 -8.72 0.20
N MET A 60 5.39 -8.62 -1.11
CA MET A 60 5.69 -9.72 -2.04
C MET A 60 7.10 -9.66 -2.63
N ASP A 61 7.78 -8.53 -2.51
CA ASP A 61 9.14 -8.29 -3.00
C ASP A 61 10.24 -8.80 -2.08
N GLY A 62 9.89 -9.21 -0.84
CA GLY A 62 10.82 -9.74 0.14
C GLY A 62 11.45 -8.69 1.06
N GLY A 63 11.04 -7.42 1.00
CA GLY A 63 11.56 -6.34 1.85
C GLY A 63 11.43 -6.59 3.36
N SER A 64 10.53 -7.48 3.78
CA SER A 64 10.34 -7.89 5.17
C SER A 64 11.23 -9.05 5.63
N LEU A 65 12.16 -9.52 4.79
CA LEU A 65 13.05 -10.66 5.05
C LEU A 65 14.51 -10.21 5.17
N GLY A 66 15.25 -10.79 6.10
CA GLY A 66 16.66 -10.49 6.32
C GLY A 66 17.41 -11.65 6.96
N ARG A 67 18.73 -11.67 6.78
CA ARG A 67 19.59 -12.70 7.38
C ARG A 67 20.01 -12.36 8.82
N GLY A 68 20.01 -11.08 9.21
CA GLY A 68 20.38 -10.63 10.54
C GLY A 68 19.22 -10.75 11.53
N VAL A 69 18.82 -9.66 12.15
CA VAL A 69 17.68 -9.59 13.08
C VAL A 69 16.44 -9.13 12.32
N VAL A 70 15.42 -9.96 12.28
CA VAL A 70 14.07 -9.50 11.88
C VAL A 70 13.42 -8.86 13.09
N LEU A 71 13.05 -7.59 12.96
CA LEU A 71 12.45 -6.77 13.99
C LEU A 71 10.93 -6.67 13.75
N ASP A 72 10.17 -7.51 14.43
CA ASP A 72 8.71 -7.56 14.32
C ASP A 72 8.06 -6.46 15.17
N LEU A 73 7.44 -5.48 14.51
CA LEU A 73 6.80 -4.33 15.12
C LEU A 73 5.28 -4.50 15.31
N THR A 74 4.73 -5.68 15.06
CA THR A 74 3.28 -5.91 15.18
C THR A 74 2.76 -5.78 16.61
N ALA A 75 3.62 -5.90 17.63
CA ALA A 75 3.28 -5.74 19.02
C ALA A 75 3.73 -4.38 19.61
N TYR A 76 4.54 -3.62 18.85
CA TYR A 76 5.10 -2.38 19.33
C TYR A 76 4.02 -1.36 19.62
N ASP A 77 3.99 -0.86 20.86
CA ASP A 77 3.09 0.19 21.36
C ASP A 77 1.59 -0.05 21.04
N ARG A 78 1.17 -1.33 21.04
CA ARG A 78 -0.23 -1.71 20.77
C ARG A 78 -1.21 -1.18 21.84
N GLY A 79 -0.70 -0.72 22.98
CA GLY A 79 -1.48 -0.02 23.99
C GLY A 79 -1.66 1.48 23.72
N ALA A 80 -0.91 2.05 22.76
CA ALA A 80 -1.12 3.42 22.32
C ALA A 80 -2.47 3.56 21.64
N GLU A 81 -3.14 4.66 21.93
CA GLU A 81 -4.45 4.95 21.39
C GLU A 81 -4.34 5.28 19.89
N LEU A 82 -5.10 4.54 19.07
CA LEU A 82 -5.36 4.92 17.70
C LEU A 82 -6.28 6.15 17.72
N THR A 83 -5.71 7.34 17.52
CA THR A 83 -6.43 8.60 17.70
C THR A 83 -6.81 9.22 16.36
N VAL A 84 -8.12 9.33 16.11
CA VAL A 84 -8.65 10.07 14.95
C VAL A 84 -9.03 11.48 15.40
N ASP A 85 -8.45 12.48 14.73
CA ASP A 85 -8.90 13.86 14.84
C ASP A 85 -9.78 14.21 13.65
N PRO A 86 -11.11 14.32 13.84
CA PRO A 86 -12.03 14.63 12.75
C PRO A 86 -11.95 16.09 12.29
N VAL A 87 -11.36 17.00 13.08
CA VAL A 87 -11.23 18.42 12.73
C VAL A 87 -10.08 18.60 11.75
N SER A 88 -8.91 18.06 12.08
CA SER A 88 -7.74 18.07 11.17
C SER A 88 -7.82 16.98 10.10
N GLN A 89 -8.79 16.07 10.18
CA GLN A 89 -8.92 14.90 9.30
C GLN A 89 -7.65 14.08 9.27
N THR A 90 -7.11 13.75 10.44
CA THR A 90 -5.90 12.95 10.59
C THR A 90 -6.13 11.79 11.55
N VAL A 91 -5.26 10.79 11.45
CA VAL A 91 -5.15 9.69 12.41
C VAL A 91 -3.70 9.52 12.81
N HIS A 92 -3.44 9.51 14.12
CA HIS A 92 -2.15 9.11 14.68
C HIS A 92 -2.21 7.66 15.13
N THR A 93 -1.14 6.89 14.89
CA THR A 93 -1.17 5.45 15.12
C THR A 93 0.21 4.84 15.35
N ALA A 94 0.26 3.78 16.15
CA ALA A 94 1.43 2.92 16.32
C ALA A 94 1.75 2.14 15.01
N PRO A 95 3.01 1.73 14.82
CA PRO A 95 3.49 1.11 13.57
C PRO A 95 2.82 -0.22 13.24
N GLY A 96 2.44 -0.99 14.25
CA GLY A 96 1.85 -2.33 14.13
C GLY A 96 0.33 -2.36 13.92
N VAL A 97 -0.34 -1.19 13.95
CA VAL A 97 -1.78 -1.08 13.64
C VAL A 97 -2.01 -1.39 12.17
N THR A 98 -3.05 -2.13 11.84
CA THR A 98 -3.38 -2.49 10.45
C THR A 98 -4.14 -1.36 9.75
N LEU A 99 -4.07 -1.34 8.42
CA LEU A 99 -4.84 -0.37 7.62
C LEU A 99 -6.35 -0.55 7.82
N ASP A 100 -6.82 -1.78 8.07
CA ASP A 100 -8.22 -2.07 8.35
C ASP A 100 -8.66 -1.54 9.73
N GLU A 101 -7.79 -1.60 10.76
CA GLU A 101 -8.04 -0.96 12.06
C GLU A 101 -8.17 0.56 11.90
N VAL A 102 -7.29 1.18 11.10
CA VAL A 102 -7.37 2.62 10.76
C VAL A 102 -8.68 2.91 10.03
N ALA A 103 -9.05 2.12 9.03
CA ALA A 103 -10.27 2.32 8.25
C ALA A 103 -11.52 2.25 9.12
N ARG A 104 -11.60 1.27 10.05
CA ARG A 104 -12.71 1.14 10.99
C ARG A 104 -12.80 2.32 11.97
N ALA A 105 -11.67 2.78 12.50
CA ALA A 105 -11.64 3.94 13.39
C ALA A 105 -12.05 5.22 12.66
N ALA A 106 -11.54 5.46 11.45
CA ALA A 106 -11.88 6.61 10.63
C ALA A 106 -13.36 6.64 10.24
N ALA A 107 -13.94 5.47 9.94
CA ALA A 107 -15.35 5.35 9.54
C ALA A 107 -16.34 5.82 10.62
N LEU A 108 -15.99 5.71 11.91
CA LEU A 108 -16.80 6.25 13.02
C LEU A 108 -16.98 7.77 12.92
N HIS A 109 -16.06 8.44 12.25
CA HIS A 109 -16.08 9.89 11.99
C HIS A 109 -16.47 10.24 10.55
N ARG A 110 -17.00 9.27 9.78
CA ARG A 110 -17.31 9.41 8.34
C ARG A 110 -16.10 9.81 7.50
N LEU A 111 -14.91 9.36 7.92
CA LEU A 111 -13.64 9.54 7.25
C LEU A 111 -13.11 8.20 6.74
N ARG A 112 -12.20 8.24 5.76
CA ARG A 112 -11.49 7.09 5.24
C ARG A 112 -10.04 7.42 4.95
N LEU A 113 -9.19 6.38 4.91
CA LEU A 113 -7.86 6.43 4.33
C LEU A 113 -7.95 6.13 2.83
N GLY A 114 -7.20 6.87 1.98
CA GLY A 114 -7.26 6.70 0.53
C GLY A 114 -6.73 5.35 0.05
N PRO A 115 -5.49 4.93 0.34
CA PRO A 115 -4.97 3.64 -0.07
C PRO A 115 -5.73 2.46 0.54
N ASP A 116 -6.07 1.49 -0.32
CA ASP A 116 -6.86 0.31 0.06
C ASP A 116 -6.28 -0.98 -0.53
N PRO A 117 -5.00 -1.31 -0.24
CA PRO A 117 -4.43 -2.54 -0.75
C PRO A 117 -5.24 -3.76 -0.28
N SER A 118 -5.32 -4.80 -1.10
CA SER A 118 -6.02 -6.06 -0.75
C SER A 118 -5.46 -6.74 0.51
N SER A 119 -4.29 -6.34 0.96
CA SER A 119 -3.66 -6.78 2.21
C SER A 119 -4.08 -5.95 3.44
N SER A 120 -4.96 -4.95 3.32
CA SER A 120 -5.37 -4.06 4.42
C SER A 120 -5.74 -4.76 5.73
N PRO A 121 -6.38 -5.95 5.73
CA PRO A 121 -6.66 -6.65 6.97
C PRO A 121 -5.43 -7.07 7.78
N TRP A 122 -4.28 -7.17 7.13
CA TRP A 122 -3.01 -7.59 7.76
C TRP A 122 -1.91 -6.54 7.66
N ALA A 123 -1.86 -5.79 6.55
CA ALA A 123 -0.82 -4.80 6.31
C ALA A 123 -0.81 -3.73 7.40
N THR A 124 0.33 -3.60 8.09
CA THR A 124 0.50 -2.60 9.15
C THR A 124 0.79 -1.23 8.54
N VAL A 125 0.47 -0.16 9.28
CA VAL A 125 0.72 1.22 8.84
C VAL A 125 2.19 1.44 8.51
N ALA A 126 3.12 1.04 9.38
CA ALA A 126 4.55 1.20 9.10
C ALA A 126 4.99 0.40 7.87
N GLY A 127 4.47 -0.84 7.70
CA GLY A 127 4.72 -1.63 6.49
C GLY A 127 4.20 -0.96 5.23
N ALA A 128 2.99 -0.41 5.28
CA ALA A 128 2.37 0.30 4.15
C ALA A 128 3.13 1.59 3.78
N ILE A 129 3.60 2.35 4.77
CA ILE A 129 4.48 3.52 4.54
C ILE A 129 5.80 3.08 3.92
N SER A 130 6.44 2.06 4.50
CA SER A 130 7.75 1.58 4.05
C SER A 130 7.76 1.07 2.61
N THR A 131 6.64 0.53 2.12
CA THR A 131 6.51 0.06 0.73
C THR A 131 5.81 1.06 -0.19
N ASN A 132 5.45 2.24 0.31
CA ASN A 132 4.57 3.18 -0.37
C ASN A 132 3.35 2.45 -0.95
N ALA A 133 2.61 1.76 -0.09
CA ALA A 133 1.55 0.84 -0.49
C ALA A 133 0.48 1.54 -1.32
N ALA A 134 -0.05 0.80 -2.28
CA ALA A 134 -1.05 1.23 -3.22
C ALA A 134 -2.16 0.19 -3.33
N GLY A 135 -3.37 0.61 -3.65
CA GLY A 135 -4.54 -0.22 -3.90
C GLY A 135 -5.31 0.24 -5.14
N PRO A 136 -6.48 -0.32 -5.42
CA PRO A 136 -7.31 0.09 -6.56
C PRO A 136 -7.61 1.58 -6.59
N ARG A 137 -7.94 2.19 -5.44
CA ARG A 137 -8.22 3.63 -5.31
C ARG A 137 -7.00 4.54 -5.55
N THR A 138 -5.79 3.96 -5.61
CA THR A 138 -4.57 4.71 -5.98
C THR A 138 -4.70 5.37 -7.36
N TYR A 139 -5.56 4.86 -8.21
CA TYR A 139 -5.82 5.44 -9.52
C TYR A 139 -6.14 6.94 -9.44
N ARG A 140 -7.01 7.35 -8.51
CA ARG A 140 -7.36 8.75 -8.24
C ARG A 140 -6.70 9.31 -6.99
N LEU A 141 -6.60 8.52 -5.92
CA LEU A 141 -6.26 9.02 -4.60
C LEU A 141 -4.75 8.96 -4.30
N GLY A 142 -3.94 8.35 -5.18
CA GLY A 142 -2.52 8.19 -4.94
C GLY A 142 -2.19 7.05 -3.97
N ALA A 143 -0.88 6.78 -3.80
CA ALA A 143 -0.36 5.82 -2.84
C ALA A 143 -0.17 6.44 -1.44
N MET A 144 0.41 5.69 -0.51
CA MET A 144 0.63 6.14 0.89
C MET A 144 1.36 7.47 0.99
N ASP A 145 2.24 7.78 0.07
CA ASP A 145 2.98 9.04 0.02
C ASP A 145 2.11 10.30 -0.03
N GLN A 146 0.89 10.20 -0.55
CA GLN A 146 -0.09 11.29 -0.55
C GLN A 146 -0.77 11.47 0.81
N TRP A 147 -0.67 10.47 1.68
CA TRP A 147 -1.47 10.38 2.91
C TRP A 147 -0.63 10.53 4.18
N VAL A 148 0.68 10.31 4.12
CA VAL A 148 1.57 10.45 5.27
C VAL A 148 1.85 11.92 5.56
N VAL A 149 1.51 12.36 6.77
CA VAL A 149 1.73 13.72 7.29
C VAL A 149 2.98 13.78 8.16
N GLU A 150 3.17 12.75 8.99
CA GLU A 150 4.28 12.66 9.92
C GLU A 150 4.72 11.20 10.08
N VAL A 151 6.01 11.00 10.31
CA VAL A 151 6.60 9.71 10.69
C VAL A 151 7.53 9.92 11.88
N GLU A 152 7.39 9.10 12.89
CA GLU A 152 8.36 8.89 13.94
C GLU A 152 9.29 7.76 13.54
N LEU A 153 10.58 8.03 13.52
CA LEU A 153 11.60 7.13 13.00
C LEU A 153 12.68 6.89 14.04
N MET A 154 12.95 5.64 14.41
CA MET A 154 14.15 5.27 15.13
C MET A 154 15.29 5.07 14.13
N THR A 155 16.32 5.90 14.22
CA THR A 155 17.53 5.86 13.39
C THR A 155 18.70 5.24 14.15
N ALA A 156 19.85 5.08 13.49
CA ALA A 156 21.08 4.62 14.14
C ALA A 156 21.60 5.58 15.23
N ASP A 157 21.19 6.85 15.18
CA ASP A 157 21.63 7.91 16.10
C ASP A 157 20.50 8.42 17.01
N GLY A 158 19.43 7.68 17.12
CA GLY A 158 18.29 8.01 17.99
C GLY A 158 17.01 8.35 17.23
N PRO A 159 15.97 8.77 17.96
CA PRO A 159 14.66 9.07 17.40
C PRO A 159 14.68 10.37 16.57
N LEU A 160 13.99 10.36 15.44
CA LEU A 160 13.82 11.48 14.54
C LEU A 160 12.35 11.59 14.12
N VAL A 161 11.76 12.77 14.21
CA VAL A 161 10.40 13.03 13.74
C VAL A 161 10.47 13.84 12.44
N LEU A 162 9.81 13.33 11.39
CA LEU A 162 9.74 13.97 10.09
C LEU A 162 8.29 14.38 9.80
N ARG A 163 8.07 15.68 9.56
CA ARG A 163 6.74 16.27 9.28
C ARG A 163 6.73 16.98 7.94
N ARG A 164 5.63 16.86 7.20
CA ARG A 164 5.45 17.64 5.95
C ARG A 164 5.37 19.15 6.19
N SER A 165 4.91 19.57 7.36
CA SER A 165 4.73 20.99 7.72
C SER A 165 5.98 21.64 8.26
N ALA A 166 7.09 20.91 8.48
CA ALA A 166 8.29 21.41 9.12
C ALA A 166 9.56 20.84 8.48
N ARG A 167 10.63 21.60 8.51
CA ARG A 167 11.97 21.09 8.21
C ARG A 167 12.41 20.07 9.28
N PRO A 168 13.22 19.07 8.92
CA PRO A 168 13.78 18.16 9.91
C PRO A 168 14.69 18.89 10.89
N ASP A 169 14.92 18.30 12.04
CA ASP A 169 15.91 18.79 13.01
C ASP A 169 17.32 18.71 12.37
N LEU A 170 17.84 19.87 12.00
CA LEU A 170 19.16 20.01 11.37
C LEU A 170 20.32 19.64 12.31
N ASP A 171 20.09 19.61 13.61
CA ASP A 171 21.08 19.20 14.59
C ASP A 171 21.15 17.69 14.77
N HIS A 172 20.15 16.95 14.27
CA HIS A 172 20.16 15.50 14.35
C HIS A 172 21.30 14.90 13.50
N PRO A 173 22.14 13.97 14.05
CA PRO A 173 23.34 13.49 13.36
C PRO A 173 23.05 12.82 12.00
N VAL A 174 21.91 12.12 11.84
CA VAL A 174 21.49 11.52 10.57
C VAL A 174 21.21 12.59 9.53
N VAL A 175 20.53 13.69 9.90
CA VAL A 175 20.22 14.79 8.99
C VAL A 175 21.50 15.49 8.53
N ARG A 176 22.42 15.77 9.45
CA ARG A 176 23.74 16.34 9.10
C ARG A 176 24.54 15.45 8.15
N ARG A 177 24.51 14.13 8.36
CA ARG A 177 25.18 13.19 7.42
C ARG A 177 24.50 13.20 6.06
N PHE A 178 23.17 13.18 6.01
CA PHE A 178 22.44 13.27 4.76
C PHE A 178 22.80 14.52 3.98
N GLU A 179 22.82 15.70 4.63
CA GLU A 179 23.20 16.96 4.00
C GLU A 179 24.63 16.94 3.47
N ARG A 180 25.57 16.43 4.27
CA ARG A 180 26.98 16.42 3.89
C ARG A 180 27.30 15.38 2.82
N ASP A 181 26.76 14.18 2.92
CA ASP A 181 27.22 13.01 2.14
C ASP A 181 26.25 12.64 1.02
N ALA A 182 24.95 12.73 1.23
CA ALA A 182 23.95 12.31 0.25
C ALA A 182 23.55 13.43 -0.72
N ILE A 183 23.31 14.65 -0.25
CA ILE A 183 22.86 15.76 -1.12
C ILE A 183 23.83 15.98 -2.30
N PRO A 184 25.17 16.03 -2.13
CA PRO A 184 26.07 16.22 -3.27
C PRO A 184 25.95 15.13 -4.33
N VAL A 185 25.75 13.87 -3.90
CA VAL A 185 25.54 12.73 -4.81
C VAL A 185 24.22 12.84 -5.55
N LEU A 186 23.15 13.23 -4.85
CA LEU A 186 21.84 13.44 -5.44
C LEU A 186 21.89 14.56 -6.47
N GLU A 187 22.47 15.72 -6.14
CA GLU A 187 22.61 16.85 -7.04
C GLU A 187 23.42 16.51 -8.30
N ALA A 188 24.50 15.75 -8.16
CA ALA A 188 25.31 15.30 -9.31
C ALA A 188 24.49 14.40 -10.27
N ASN A 189 23.43 13.74 -9.78
CA ASN A 189 22.60 12.84 -10.56
C ASN A 189 21.22 13.44 -10.95
N ARG A 190 20.97 14.69 -10.63
CA ARG A 190 19.66 15.36 -10.82
C ARG A 190 19.14 15.25 -12.27
N VAL A 191 20.00 15.52 -13.25
CA VAL A 191 19.62 15.44 -14.67
C VAL A 191 19.26 14.01 -15.08
N ALA A 192 20.01 13.02 -14.60
CA ALA A 192 19.75 11.62 -14.90
C ALA A 192 18.40 11.17 -14.31
N VAL A 193 18.10 11.56 -13.08
CA VAL A 193 16.80 11.27 -12.44
C VAL A 193 15.68 11.97 -13.19
N ALA A 194 15.79 13.28 -13.46
CA ALA A 194 14.75 14.03 -14.14
C ALA A 194 14.40 13.48 -15.54
N SER A 195 15.41 12.93 -16.27
CA SER A 195 15.23 12.42 -17.62
C SER A 195 14.82 10.94 -17.70
N ARG A 196 15.17 10.12 -16.69
CA ARG A 196 14.98 8.67 -16.73
C ARG A 196 13.93 8.16 -15.74
N TRP A 197 13.43 9.02 -14.83
CA TRP A 197 12.43 8.61 -13.85
C TRP A 197 11.14 8.14 -14.53
N PRO A 198 10.57 7.01 -14.13
CA PRO A 198 9.31 6.54 -14.70
C PRO A 198 8.19 7.56 -14.52
N ARG A 199 7.55 7.99 -15.60
CA ARG A 199 6.43 8.93 -15.59
C ARG A 199 5.09 8.20 -15.59
N THR A 200 4.98 7.20 -14.73
CA THR A 200 3.75 6.44 -14.53
C THR A 200 2.96 7.00 -13.37
N ARG A 201 1.64 6.86 -13.41
CA ARG A 201 0.73 7.29 -12.33
C ARG A 201 1.05 6.57 -11.00
N LYS A 202 1.49 5.33 -11.07
CA LYS A 202 1.93 4.51 -9.94
C LYS A 202 3.39 4.13 -10.14
N ASN A 203 4.24 4.61 -9.26
CA ASN A 203 5.66 4.25 -9.20
C ASN A 203 6.09 4.18 -7.73
N THR A 204 6.49 3.00 -7.28
CA THR A 204 6.93 2.74 -5.90
C THR A 204 8.28 2.03 -5.86
N ALA A 205 9.06 2.11 -6.94
CA ALA A 205 10.35 1.45 -7.06
C ALA A 205 11.48 2.32 -6.49
N GLY A 206 12.08 1.89 -5.39
CA GLY A 206 13.19 2.58 -4.74
C GLY A 206 12.81 3.87 -4.03
N TYR A 207 13.82 4.65 -3.64
CA TYR A 207 13.62 5.93 -2.99
C TYR A 207 12.97 6.95 -3.94
N ALA A 208 11.99 7.72 -3.47
CA ALA A 208 11.27 8.72 -4.26
C ALA A 208 12.12 9.98 -4.49
N LEU A 209 13.21 9.84 -5.27
CA LEU A 209 14.15 10.94 -5.54
C LEU A 209 13.50 12.08 -6.32
N ASP A 210 12.61 11.77 -7.24
CA ASP A 210 11.82 12.75 -7.98
C ASP A 210 11.00 13.64 -7.05
N ARG A 211 10.34 13.06 -6.06
CA ARG A 211 9.56 13.81 -5.07
C ARG A 211 10.44 14.62 -4.15
N TRP A 212 11.51 14.01 -3.64
CA TRP A 212 12.45 14.71 -2.77
C TRP A 212 12.97 16.00 -3.42
N TRP A 213 13.27 15.99 -4.70
CA TRP A 213 13.71 17.22 -5.40
C TRP A 213 12.66 18.32 -5.48
N TRP A 214 11.38 17.96 -5.46
CA TRP A 214 10.32 18.97 -5.45
C TRP A 214 10.01 19.50 -4.04
N SER A 215 10.02 18.61 -3.06
CA SER A 215 9.60 18.91 -1.70
C SER A 215 10.74 19.31 -0.78
N GLU A 216 11.95 18.80 -1.05
CA GLU A 216 13.12 18.82 -0.17
C GLU A 216 12.84 18.20 1.22
N HIS A 217 11.78 17.38 1.35
CA HIS A 217 11.42 16.70 2.59
C HIS A 217 12.02 15.30 2.68
N LEU A 218 12.79 15.04 3.75
CA LEU A 218 13.31 13.69 4.05
C LEU A 218 12.20 12.65 4.21
N LEU A 219 11.00 13.08 4.60
CA LEU A 219 9.83 12.21 4.70
C LEU A 219 9.55 11.46 3.39
N ASP A 220 9.73 12.12 2.23
CA ASP A 220 9.50 11.49 0.92
C ASP A 220 10.51 10.39 0.61
N LEU A 221 11.73 10.45 1.16
CA LEU A 221 12.72 9.37 1.04
C LEU A 221 12.43 8.20 1.98
N VAL A 222 11.82 8.47 3.14
CA VAL A 222 11.44 7.42 4.11
C VAL A 222 10.24 6.62 3.61
N ILE A 223 9.28 7.27 2.96
CA ILE A 223 8.14 6.59 2.34
C ILE A 223 8.65 5.78 1.14
N GLY A 224 8.45 4.47 1.16
CA GLY A 224 8.97 3.56 0.14
C GLY A 224 10.42 3.12 0.34
N SER A 225 11.04 3.44 1.50
CA SER A 225 12.42 3.05 1.81
C SER A 225 12.61 1.58 2.21
N GLU A 226 11.53 0.84 2.39
CA GLU A 226 11.53 -0.58 2.78
C GLU A 226 12.34 -0.87 4.06
N GLY A 227 12.34 0.08 5.01
CA GLY A 227 13.04 -0.04 6.29
C GLY A 227 14.55 0.15 6.24
N THR A 228 15.11 0.58 5.11
CA THR A 228 16.58 0.77 4.95
C THR A 228 17.09 2.07 5.58
N LEU A 229 16.23 3.05 5.85
CA LEU A 229 16.61 4.36 6.43
C LEU A 229 16.31 4.48 7.92
N GLY A 230 15.60 3.52 8.50
CA GLY A 230 15.26 3.50 9.92
C GLY A 230 14.04 2.63 10.20
N VAL A 231 13.65 2.59 11.47
CA VAL A 231 12.51 1.82 11.97
C VAL A 231 11.36 2.80 12.26
N ILE A 232 10.24 2.70 11.56
CA ILE A 232 9.06 3.53 11.81
C ILE A 232 8.43 3.08 13.13
N THR A 233 8.29 3.99 14.09
CA THR A 233 7.76 3.76 15.43
C THR A 233 6.39 4.40 15.68
N GLY A 234 5.97 5.31 14.82
CA GLY A 234 4.67 5.96 14.82
C GLY A 234 4.43 6.72 13.53
N ALA A 235 3.18 7.03 13.23
CA ALA A 235 2.84 7.83 12.06
C ALA A 235 1.53 8.60 12.23
N THR A 236 1.45 9.76 11.59
CA THR A 236 0.20 10.50 11.38
C THR A 236 -0.16 10.47 9.90
N LEU A 237 -1.38 10.01 9.61
CA LEU A 237 -1.91 9.92 8.26
C LEU A 237 -3.06 10.92 8.08
N ARG A 238 -3.16 11.49 6.89
CA ARG A 238 -4.33 12.26 6.45
C ARG A 238 -5.50 11.32 6.15
N LEU A 239 -6.69 11.78 6.41
CA LEU A 239 -7.95 11.14 6.05
C LEU A 239 -8.75 12.06 5.12
N GLU A 240 -9.75 11.51 4.46
CA GLU A 240 -10.75 12.29 3.69
C GLU A 240 -12.16 11.84 4.04
N PRO A 241 -13.18 12.67 3.78
CA PRO A 241 -14.57 12.28 3.94
C PRO A 241 -14.94 11.07 3.07
N ILE A 242 -15.74 10.16 3.64
CA ILE A 242 -16.36 9.09 2.85
C ILE A 242 -17.31 9.73 1.83
N PRO A 243 -17.25 9.36 0.54
CA PRO A 243 -18.14 9.92 -0.49
C PRO A 243 -19.61 9.63 -0.15
N ALA A 244 -20.49 10.58 -0.50
CA ALA A 244 -21.91 10.45 -0.22
C ALA A 244 -22.56 9.33 -1.03
N CYS A 245 -22.11 9.13 -2.27
CA CYS A 245 -22.62 8.12 -3.19
C CYS A 245 -21.46 7.40 -3.89
N THR A 246 -21.62 6.08 -4.07
CA THR A 246 -20.67 5.23 -4.79
C THR A 246 -21.41 4.33 -5.77
N ALA A 247 -20.77 3.98 -6.87
CA ALA A 247 -21.21 2.96 -7.80
C ALA A 247 -20.02 2.19 -8.34
N ALA A 248 -20.20 0.92 -8.61
CA ALA A 248 -19.23 0.11 -9.33
C ALA A 248 -19.77 -0.24 -10.72
N LEU A 249 -18.88 -0.30 -11.70
CA LEU A 249 -19.16 -0.73 -13.04
C LEU A 249 -18.22 -1.87 -13.42
N ARG A 250 -18.78 -3.02 -13.83
CA ARG A 250 -18.04 -4.11 -14.46
C ARG A 250 -18.25 -4.04 -15.96
N VAL A 251 -17.15 -4.05 -16.72
CA VAL A 251 -17.16 -3.99 -18.19
C VAL A 251 -16.35 -5.15 -18.74
N ALA A 252 -17.00 -6.01 -19.55
CA ALA A 252 -16.34 -7.10 -20.25
C ALA A 252 -16.03 -6.71 -21.69
N LEU A 253 -14.77 -6.87 -22.10
CA LEU A 253 -14.29 -6.57 -23.45
C LEU A 253 -13.91 -7.88 -24.17
N ALA A 254 -14.35 -8.02 -25.43
CA ALA A 254 -14.00 -9.16 -26.27
C ALA A 254 -12.64 -9.00 -26.97
N ASP A 255 -12.12 -7.79 -27.03
CA ASP A 255 -10.84 -7.48 -27.66
C ASP A 255 -9.98 -6.61 -26.75
N ARG A 256 -8.80 -7.14 -26.37
CA ARG A 256 -7.83 -6.40 -25.56
C ARG A 256 -7.28 -5.13 -26.24
N HIS A 257 -7.34 -5.06 -27.56
CA HIS A 257 -6.88 -3.88 -28.29
C HIS A 257 -7.81 -2.67 -28.11
N SER A 258 -9.03 -2.88 -27.62
CA SER A 258 -9.95 -1.80 -27.25
C SER A 258 -9.63 -1.17 -25.88
N LEU A 259 -8.73 -1.77 -25.06
CA LEU A 259 -8.40 -1.27 -23.72
C LEU A 259 -7.96 0.20 -23.68
N PRO A 260 -7.04 0.70 -24.53
CA PRO A 260 -6.65 2.11 -24.46
C PRO A 260 -7.86 3.03 -24.68
N ALA A 261 -8.69 2.76 -25.69
CA ALA A 261 -9.88 3.56 -25.97
C ALA A 261 -10.93 3.47 -24.85
N ALA A 262 -11.06 2.31 -24.20
CA ALA A 262 -11.96 2.12 -23.06
C ALA A 262 -11.46 2.91 -21.84
N ILE A 263 -10.16 2.91 -21.58
CA ILE A 263 -9.56 3.69 -20.46
C ILE A 263 -9.73 5.19 -20.75
N ASP A 264 -9.42 5.67 -21.95
CA ASP A 264 -9.60 7.07 -22.35
C ASP A 264 -11.07 7.53 -22.21
N ALA A 265 -12.02 6.65 -22.51
CA ALA A 265 -13.43 6.91 -22.32
C ALA A 265 -13.81 7.01 -20.83
N LEU A 266 -13.28 6.11 -20.00
CA LEU A 266 -13.52 6.11 -18.57
C LEU A 266 -12.87 7.30 -17.85
N GLU A 267 -11.70 7.76 -18.30
CA GLU A 267 -11.04 8.93 -17.69
C GLU A 267 -11.90 10.20 -17.73
N LYS A 268 -12.75 10.34 -18.73
CA LYS A 268 -13.66 11.48 -18.89
C LYS A 268 -14.68 11.59 -17.74
N VAL A 269 -15.06 10.46 -17.15
CA VAL A 269 -15.98 10.41 -16.03
C VAL A 269 -15.25 10.39 -14.68
N SER A 270 -13.93 10.64 -14.65
CA SER A 270 -13.12 10.76 -13.43
C SER A 270 -13.32 9.61 -12.43
N PRO A 271 -13.04 8.36 -12.80
CA PRO A 271 -13.23 7.22 -11.91
C PRO A 271 -12.28 7.27 -10.72
N THR A 272 -12.71 6.69 -9.60
CA THR A 272 -11.85 6.52 -8.42
C THR A 272 -10.91 5.34 -8.62
N THR A 273 -11.39 4.32 -9.31
CA THR A 273 -10.67 3.07 -9.57
C THR A 273 -10.88 2.65 -11.02
N ILE A 274 -9.82 2.15 -11.65
CA ILE A 274 -9.89 1.28 -12.84
C ILE A 274 -8.96 0.10 -12.59
N GLU A 275 -9.52 -1.08 -12.40
CA GLU A 275 -8.76 -2.33 -12.22
C GLU A 275 -8.96 -3.20 -13.45
N LEU A 276 -7.86 -3.69 -14.02
CA LEU A 276 -7.87 -4.58 -15.19
C LEU A 276 -7.63 -6.02 -14.76
N LEU A 277 -8.51 -6.91 -15.18
CA LEU A 277 -8.34 -8.35 -15.08
C LEU A 277 -8.21 -8.91 -16.51
N ASP A 278 -7.02 -9.38 -16.85
CA ASP A 278 -6.75 -9.91 -18.19
C ASP A 278 -7.24 -11.36 -18.35
N ARG A 279 -7.15 -11.88 -19.58
CA ARG A 279 -7.57 -13.25 -19.90
C ARG A 279 -6.84 -14.31 -19.05
N SER A 280 -5.59 -14.06 -18.67
CA SER A 280 -4.80 -14.99 -17.85
C SER A 280 -5.37 -15.09 -16.44
N PHE A 281 -5.71 -13.93 -15.85
CA PHE A 281 -6.38 -13.84 -14.57
C PHE A 281 -7.78 -14.47 -14.62
N ILE A 282 -8.57 -14.16 -15.65
CA ILE A 282 -9.92 -14.69 -15.81
C ILE A 282 -9.90 -16.22 -15.82
N ARG A 283 -9.03 -16.85 -16.61
CA ARG A 283 -8.88 -18.32 -16.66
C ARG A 283 -8.55 -18.94 -15.30
N LEU A 284 -7.84 -18.19 -14.45
CA LEU A 284 -7.49 -18.67 -13.11
C LEU A 284 -8.70 -18.77 -12.20
N VAL A 285 -9.68 -17.86 -12.35
CA VAL A 285 -10.80 -17.69 -11.43
C VAL A 285 -12.14 -18.21 -11.98
N GLU A 286 -12.34 -18.26 -13.31
CA GLU A 286 -13.63 -18.52 -13.96
C GLU A 286 -14.34 -19.78 -13.46
N HIS A 287 -13.60 -20.83 -13.07
CA HIS A 287 -14.16 -22.09 -12.57
C HIS A 287 -14.68 -22.02 -11.12
N ARG A 288 -14.41 -20.93 -10.42
CA ARG A 288 -14.80 -20.74 -9.00
C ARG A 288 -15.80 -19.62 -8.82
N LEU A 289 -16.17 -18.97 -9.90
CA LEU A 289 -17.14 -17.88 -9.85
C LEU A 289 -18.56 -18.43 -9.70
N THR A 290 -19.33 -17.77 -8.84
CA THR A 290 -20.73 -18.09 -8.54
C THR A 290 -21.59 -16.84 -8.77
N GLY A 291 -22.92 -17.02 -8.74
CA GLY A 291 -23.87 -15.92 -8.89
C GLY A 291 -23.80 -15.27 -10.27
N ASP A 292 -23.97 -13.96 -10.31
CA ASP A 292 -24.03 -13.15 -11.55
C ASP A 292 -22.74 -13.24 -12.37
N ALA A 293 -21.58 -13.35 -11.71
CA ALA A 293 -20.31 -13.53 -12.38
C ALA A 293 -20.25 -14.81 -13.25
N SER A 294 -20.95 -15.88 -12.85
CA SER A 294 -20.97 -17.13 -13.61
C SER A 294 -21.72 -17.03 -14.95
N SER A 295 -22.57 -16.02 -15.12
CA SER A 295 -23.40 -15.82 -16.32
C SER A 295 -22.67 -15.14 -17.49
N LEU A 296 -21.45 -14.61 -17.28
CA LEU A 296 -20.66 -13.99 -18.33
C LEU A 296 -20.22 -15.02 -19.39
N PRO A 297 -20.19 -14.63 -20.67
CA PRO A 297 -19.64 -15.47 -21.74
C PRO A 297 -18.11 -15.51 -21.67
N TRP A 298 -17.55 -16.13 -20.62
CA TRP A 298 -16.13 -16.09 -20.29
C TRP A 298 -15.21 -16.48 -21.45
N HIS A 299 -15.64 -17.38 -22.33
CA HIS A 299 -14.89 -17.79 -23.52
C HIS A 299 -14.67 -16.65 -24.52
N ARG A 300 -15.46 -15.56 -24.44
CA ARG A 300 -15.36 -14.37 -25.28
C ARG A 300 -14.71 -13.17 -24.59
N VAL A 301 -14.47 -13.25 -23.26
CA VAL A 301 -13.92 -12.12 -22.49
C VAL A 301 -12.39 -12.17 -22.54
N GLU A 302 -11.78 -11.18 -23.16
CA GLU A 302 -10.32 -11.00 -23.20
C GLU A 302 -9.81 -10.07 -22.10
N ALA A 303 -10.65 -9.13 -21.65
CA ALA A 303 -10.35 -8.23 -20.54
C ALA A 303 -11.63 -7.87 -19.78
N LEU A 304 -11.50 -7.72 -18.47
CA LEU A 304 -12.56 -7.23 -17.60
C LEU A 304 -12.05 -5.98 -16.87
N LEU A 305 -12.82 -4.92 -16.92
CA LEU A 305 -12.56 -3.71 -16.14
C LEU A 305 -13.52 -3.64 -14.96
N LEU A 306 -12.99 -3.38 -13.77
CA LEU A 306 -13.74 -3.01 -12.58
C LEU A 306 -13.47 -1.53 -12.30
N VAL A 307 -14.54 -0.75 -12.25
CA VAL A 307 -14.46 0.71 -12.18
C VAL A 307 -15.33 1.19 -11.03
N ASP A 308 -14.76 2.00 -10.12
CA ASP A 308 -15.55 2.68 -9.11
C ASP A 308 -15.71 4.15 -9.46
N LEU A 309 -16.91 4.64 -9.25
CA LEU A 309 -17.30 6.04 -9.38
C LEU A 309 -17.83 6.54 -8.04
N GLU A 310 -17.50 7.77 -7.68
CA GLU A 310 -17.94 8.44 -6.47
C GLU A 310 -18.58 9.78 -6.84
N GLY A 311 -19.64 10.17 -6.15
CA GLY A 311 -20.34 11.43 -6.39
C GLY A 311 -20.76 12.11 -5.09
N ALA A 312 -20.96 13.43 -5.15
CA ALA A 312 -21.54 14.19 -4.06
C ALA A 312 -23.07 13.98 -3.95
N THR A 313 -23.72 13.66 -5.07
CA THR A 313 -25.15 13.36 -5.14
C THR A 313 -25.42 12.15 -6.02
N SER A 314 -26.56 11.49 -5.79
CA SER A 314 -26.99 10.37 -6.63
C SER A 314 -27.21 10.78 -8.09
N ALA A 315 -27.74 11.97 -8.33
CA ALA A 315 -27.99 12.47 -9.69
C ALA A 315 -26.68 12.65 -10.49
N GLU A 316 -25.67 13.29 -9.89
CA GLU A 316 -24.34 13.43 -10.49
C GLU A 316 -23.72 12.06 -10.79
N LEU A 317 -23.82 11.14 -9.84
CA LEU A 317 -23.28 9.79 -10.00
C LEU A 317 -23.99 9.02 -11.12
N ASP A 318 -25.33 9.16 -11.22
CA ASP A 318 -26.14 8.54 -12.26
C ASP A 318 -25.77 9.04 -13.67
N GLU A 319 -25.56 10.34 -13.83
CA GLU A 319 -25.10 10.95 -15.07
C GLU A 319 -23.73 10.38 -15.49
N ARG A 320 -22.77 10.33 -14.56
CA ARG A 320 -21.43 9.80 -14.83
C ARG A 320 -21.44 8.30 -15.15
N VAL A 321 -22.27 7.51 -14.49
CA VAL A 321 -22.44 6.09 -14.80
C VAL A 321 -23.09 5.91 -16.18
N ALA A 322 -24.09 6.72 -16.53
CA ALA A 322 -24.74 6.67 -17.83
C ALA A 322 -23.75 7.04 -18.96
N GLU A 323 -22.96 8.09 -18.76
CA GLU A 323 -21.93 8.52 -19.71
C GLU A 323 -20.86 7.43 -19.90
N ALA A 324 -20.35 6.84 -18.81
CA ALA A 324 -19.39 5.73 -18.87
C ALA A 324 -19.94 4.56 -19.67
N ARG A 325 -21.17 4.14 -19.38
CA ARG A 325 -21.82 3.04 -20.09
C ARG A 325 -22.03 3.31 -21.58
N LEU A 326 -22.45 4.52 -21.91
CA LEU A 326 -22.70 4.92 -23.30
C LEU A 326 -21.39 4.93 -24.10
N SER A 327 -20.34 5.52 -23.55
CA SER A 327 -19.03 5.60 -24.22
C SER A 327 -18.38 4.24 -24.43
N LEU A 328 -18.70 3.24 -23.61
CA LEU A 328 -18.17 1.87 -23.72
C LEU A 328 -19.08 0.93 -24.53
N ALA A 329 -20.30 1.34 -24.91
CA ALA A 329 -21.31 0.46 -25.49
C ALA A 329 -20.84 -0.28 -26.76
N ALA A 330 -20.02 0.36 -27.60
CA ALA A 330 -19.51 -0.24 -28.84
C ALA A 330 -18.37 -1.25 -28.61
N MET A 331 -17.69 -1.20 -27.45
CA MET A 331 -16.53 -2.03 -27.11
C MET A 331 -16.88 -3.18 -26.16
N ALA A 332 -17.88 -2.97 -25.33
CA ALA A 332 -18.26 -3.90 -24.27
C ALA A 332 -19.24 -4.97 -24.78
N ILE A 333 -18.98 -6.22 -24.41
CA ILE A 333 -19.91 -7.34 -24.65
C ILE A 333 -20.84 -7.58 -23.44
N ASP A 334 -20.50 -7.02 -22.28
CA ASP A 334 -21.34 -6.98 -21.09
C ASP A 334 -20.98 -5.76 -20.24
N GLN A 335 -21.99 -5.18 -19.61
CA GLN A 335 -21.84 -4.11 -18.63
C GLN A 335 -22.81 -4.30 -17.48
N ARG A 336 -22.29 -4.27 -16.26
CA ARG A 336 -23.09 -4.35 -15.02
C ARG A 336 -22.75 -3.18 -14.11
N VAL A 337 -23.77 -2.67 -13.43
CA VAL A 337 -23.66 -1.59 -12.45
C VAL A 337 -24.10 -2.12 -11.09
N GLY A 338 -23.31 -1.87 -10.06
CA GLY A 338 -23.65 -2.04 -8.65
C GLY A 338 -23.85 -0.68 -7.99
N ARG A 339 -24.87 -0.53 -7.18
CA ARG A 339 -25.27 0.74 -6.54
C ARG A 339 -25.26 0.66 -5.02
N ASP A 340 -25.56 -0.48 -4.48
CA ASP A 340 -25.49 -0.74 -3.05
C ASP A 340 -24.25 -1.58 -2.70
N THR A 341 -23.99 -1.76 -1.42
CA THR A 341 -22.83 -2.48 -0.93
C THR A 341 -22.76 -3.91 -1.45
N ASP A 342 -23.90 -4.62 -1.44
CA ASP A 342 -23.95 -6.03 -1.84
C ASP A 342 -23.68 -6.20 -3.33
N GLU A 343 -24.27 -5.32 -4.17
CA GLU A 343 -24.03 -5.31 -5.61
C GLU A 343 -22.58 -4.96 -5.95
N ILE A 344 -22.01 -3.97 -5.27
CA ILE A 344 -20.60 -3.56 -5.45
C ILE A 344 -19.67 -4.71 -5.05
N GLU A 345 -19.88 -5.33 -3.90
CA GLU A 345 -19.09 -6.49 -3.44
C GLU A 345 -19.21 -7.67 -4.40
N ALA A 346 -20.41 -7.94 -4.93
CA ALA A 346 -20.60 -8.98 -5.93
C ALA A 346 -19.78 -8.75 -7.19
N LEU A 347 -19.68 -7.51 -7.69
CA LEU A 347 -18.84 -7.17 -8.84
C LEU A 347 -17.35 -7.34 -8.52
N TRP A 348 -16.91 -6.93 -7.32
CA TRP A 348 -15.51 -7.03 -6.89
C TRP A 348 -15.09 -8.45 -6.47
N SER A 349 -16.03 -9.34 -6.20
CA SER A 349 -15.76 -10.74 -5.78
C SER A 349 -14.84 -11.48 -6.76
N ILE A 350 -14.93 -11.19 -8.05
CA ILE A 350 -14.05 -11.75 -9.10
C ILE A 350 -12.58 -11.43 -8.81
N ARG A 351 -12.31 -10.20 -8.43
CA ARG A 351 -10.94 -9.74 -8.11
C ARG A 351 -10.41 -10.41 -6.83
N HIS A 352 -11.27 -10.55 -5.84
CA HIS A 352 -10.91 -11.14 -4.54
C HIS A 352 -10.67 -12.66 -4.63
N ALA A 353 -11.30 -13.36 -5.58
CA ALA A 353 -11.17 -14.80 -5.75
C ALA A 353 -9.75 -15.27 -6.09
N ALA A 354 -8.91 -14.42 -6.67
CA ALA A 354 -7.58 -14.83 -7.14
C ALA A 354 -6.56 -15.06 -6.03
N SER A 355 -6.56 -14.25 -4.98
CA SER A 355 -5.52 -14.33 -3.94
C SER A 355 -5.46 -15.70 -3.24
N PRO A 356 -6.58 -16.32 -2.82
CA PRO A 356 -6.57 -17.68 -2.29
C PRO A 356 -6.12 -18.73 -3.31
N ILE A 357 -6.46 -18.55 -4.59
CA ILE A 357 -6.09 -19.47 -5.66
C ILE A 357 -4.59 -19.45 -5.88
N LEU A 358 -4.01 -18.23 -6.03
CA LEU A 358 -2.57 -18.05 -6.18
C LEU A 358 -1.79 -18.60 -4.98
N ALA A 359 -2.31 -18.41 -3.77
CA ALA A 359 -1.71 -18.97 -2.56
C ALA A 359 -1.72 -20.52 -2.52
N ALA A 360 -2.68 -21.15 -3.18
CA ALA A 360 -2.82 -22.61 -3.24
C ALA A 360 -1.98 -23.28 -4.35
N ILE A 361 -1.43 -22.51 -5.31
CA ILE A 361 -0.60 -23.07 -6.38
C ILE A 361 0.73 -23.56 -5.78
N ARG A 362 1.00 -24.87 -5.90
CA ARG A 362 2.18 -25.54 -5.32
C ARG A 362 3.16 -26.12 -6.36
N ASP A 363 2.96 -25.81 -7.62
CA ASP A 363 3.77 -26.35 -8.74
C ASP A 363 5.12 -25.66 -8.95
N GLY A 364 5.56 -24.86 -7.98
CA GLY A 364 6.83 -24.13 -8.05
C GLY A 364 6.85 -22.90 -8.96
N ARG A 365 5.70 -22.49 -9.48
CA ARG A 365 5.53 -21.32 -10.36
C ARG A 365 4.83 -20.14 -9.65
N ARG A 366 5.25 -19.85 -8.44
CA ARG A 366 4.78 -18.65 -7.74
C ARG A 366 5.51 -17.42 -8.23
#